data_0b2086d8a28912dc706a96402191001c
#
_entry.id   0b2086d8a28912dc706a96402191001c
#
_cell.length_a   1.000
_cell.length_b   1.000
_cell.length_c   1.000
_cell.angle_alpha   90.00
_cell.angle_beta   90.00
_cell.angle_gamma   90.00
#
_symmetry.space_group_name_H-M   'P 1'
#
loop_
_entity.id
_entity.type
_entity.pdbx_description
1 polymer ?
#
loop_
_entity_poly.entity_id
_entity_poly.type
_entity_poly.pdbx_seq_one_letter_code
_entity_poly.pdbx_strand_id
1 'polypeptide(L)'
;MSWNKYKIEYPIKTSIRILYNRLSTPSGLSEWFADNVNIKNDIYTCFWGDSEEECKVLKKIENNYIRYQWIEDEGTEKYFEFLIQTDEMTQDISLIITDFAETEDEKIQETLLWNSQIDKLKKAIGI
;
A
#
# COMPACT_ATOMS: atom_id res chain seq x y z
N MET A 1 16.95 -15.18 -10.13
CA MET A 1 16.91 -14.19 -9.06
C MET A 1 15.74 -14.46 -8.14
N SER A 2 15.99 -14.42 -6.86
CA SER A 2 14.94 -14.65 -5.87
C SER A 2 14.50 -13.32 -5.26
N TRP A 3 13.20 -13.17 -5.10
CA TRP A 3 12.61 -12.03 -4.42
C TRP A 3 12.31 -12.42 -2.98
N ASN A 4 12.69 -11.57 -2.04
CA ASN A 4 12.44 -11.79 -0.62
C ASN A 4 11.23 -10.99 -0.18
N LYS A 5 10.22 -11.69 0.30
CA LYS A 5 9.01 -11.07 0.82
C LYS A 5 9.27 -10.56 2.24
N TYR A 6 8.79 -9.36 2.54
CA TYR A 6 8.87 -8.79 3.87
C TYR A 6 7.57 -8.08 4.23
N LYS A 7 7.38 -7.86 5.53
CA LYS A 7 6.20 -7.17 6.05
C LYS A 7 6.60 -6.10 7.03
N ILE A 8 5.83 -5.00 7.02
CA ILE A 8 6.01 -3.91 7.97
C ILE A 8 4.65 -3.63 8.60
N GLU A 9 4.63 -3.50 9.92
CA GLU A 9 3.39 -3.22 10.65
C GLU A 9 3.40 -1.79 11.17
N TYR A 10 2.30 -1.07 10.96
CA TYR A 10 2.11 0.30 11.42
C TYR A 10 0.81 0.39 12.20
N PRO A 11 0.84 0.76 13.50
CA PRO A 11 -0.38 1.06 14.23
C PRO A 11 -1.03 2.32 13.64
N ILE A 12 -2.33 2.26 13.37
CA ILE A 12 -3.08 3.37 12.78
C ILE A 12 -4.34 3.62 13.60
N LYS A 13 -4.45 4.81 14.22
CA LYS A 13 -5.62 5.14 15.05
C LYS A 13 -6.72 5.78 14.22
N THR A 14 -7.54 4.93 13.59
CA THR A 14 -8.68 5.38 12.79
C THR A 14 -9.65 4.21 12.66
N SER A 15 -10.78 4.43 11.99
CA SER A 15 -11.72 3.35 11.72
C SER A 15 -11.24 2.52 10.55
N ILE A 16 -11.66 1.26 10.52
CA ILE A 16 -11.34 0.34 9.41
C ILE A 16 -11.82 0.90 8.09
N ARG A 17 -13.03 1.46 8.04
CA ARG A 17 -13.61 2.01 6.82
C ARG A 17 -12.82 3.19 6.27
N ILE A 18 -12.40 4.10 7.15
CA ILE A 18 -11.59 5.26 6.74
C ILE A 18 -10.25 4.77 6.18
N LEU A 19 -9.60 3.86 6.88
CA LEU A 19 -8.31 3.33 6.43
C LEU A 19 -8.46 2.61 5.10
N TYR A 20 -9.42 1.70 4.99
CA TYR A 20 -9.59 0.93 3.75
C TYR A 20 -9.87 1.82 2.54
N ASN A 21 -10.64 2.89 2.73
CA ASN A 21 -10.87 3.85 1.66
C ASN A 21 -9.56 4.43 1.12
N ARG A 22 -8.62 4.78 2.00
CA ARG A 22 -7.31 5.33 1.61
C ARG A 22 -6.41 4.30 0.94
N LEU A 23 -6.67 3.01 1.14
CA LEU A 23 -5.87 1.93 0.58
C LEU A 23 -6.38 1.45 -0.78
N SER A 24 -7.66 1.69 -1.09
CA SER A 24 -8.33 1.02 -2.19
C SER A 24 -8.91 1.92 -3.27
N THR A 25 -9.07 3.22 -3.01
CA THR A 25 -9.66 4.12 -4.00
C THR A 25 -8.63 5.04 -4.63
N PRO A 26 -8.83 5.48 -5.89
CA PRO A 26 -7.91 6.45 -6.49
C PRO A 26 -7.81 7.74 -5.68
N SER A 27 -8.94 8.29 -5.21
CA SER A 27 -8.92 9.50 -4.40
C SER A 27 -8.22 9.29 -3.07
N GLY A 28 -8.44 8.13 -2.43
CA GLY A 28 -7.78 7.78 -1.18
C GLY A 28 -6.28 7.64 -1.34
N LEU A 29 -5.84 6.91 -2.36
CA LEU A 29 -4.42 6.72 -2.65
C LEU A 29 -3.73 8.04 -3.03
N SER A 30 -4.47 8.97 -3.64
CA SER A 30 -3.93 10.29 -4.02
C SER A 30 -3.59 11.16 -2.81
N GLU A 31 -4.06 10.81 -1.62
CA GLU A 31 -3.78 11.60 -0.43
C GLU A 31 -2.45 11.24 0.23
N TRP A 32 -1.90 10.07 -0.07
CA TRP A 32 -0.66 9.64 0.62
C TRP A 32 0.28 8.79 -0.24
N PHE A 33 -0.25 7.91 -1.08
CA PHE A 33 0.55 6.93 -1.81
C PHE A 33 1.28 7.54 -3.01
N ALA A 34 0.61 8.42 -3.72
CA ALA A 34 1.15 9.10 -4.89
C ALA A 34 0.62 10.53 -4.95
N ASP A 35 1.23 11.37 -5.78
CA ASP A 35 0.76 12.75 -5.96
C ASP A 35 -0.64 12.78 -6.58
N ASN A 36 -0.92 11.83 -7.46
CA ASN A 36 -2.24 11.66 -8.06
C ASN A 36 -2.41 10.20 -8.47
N VAL A 37 -3.64 9.72 -8.49
CA VAL A 37 -3.96 8.35 -8.92
C VAL A 37 -5.23 8.39 -9.75
N ASN A 38 -5.18 7.81 -10.95
CA ASN A 38 -6.33 7.67 -11.83
C ASN A 38 -6.61 6.19 -12.06
N ILE A 39 -7.87 5.87 -12.35
CA ILE A 39 -8.25 4.50 -12.71
C ILE A 39 -8.92 4.53 -14.09
N LYS A 40 -8.54 3.57 -14.95
CA LYS A 40 -9.15 3.37 -16.24
C LYS A 40 -9.04 1.91 -16.62
N ASN A 41 -10.17 1.27 -16.96
CA ASN A 41 -10.21 -0.15 -17.33
C ASN A 41 -9.53 -1.03 -16.26
N ASP A 42 -9.81 -0.75 -14.99
CA ASP A 42 -9.27 -1.48 -13.83
C ASP A 42 -7.76 -1.35 -13.65
N ILE A 43 -7.12 -0.44 -14.38
CA ILE A 43 -5.70 -0.12 -14.21
C ILE A 43 -5.59 1.20 -13.46
N TYR A 44 -4.82 1.18 -12.37
CA TYR A 44 -4.52 2.37 -11.57
C TYR A 44 -3.22 2.97 -12.09
N THR A 45 -3.26 4.23 -12.48
CA THR A 45 -2.05 4.97 -12.86
C THR A 45 -1.68 5.90 -11.72
N CYS A 46 -0.49 5.71 -11.18
CA CYS A 46 0.03 6.50 -10.06
C CYS A 46 1.09 7.48 -10.57
N PHE A 47 0.98 8.73 -10.13
CA PHE A 47 1.89 9.81 -10.59
C PHE A 47 2.73 10.31 -9.42
N TRP A 48 4.04 10.45 -9.64
CA TRP A 48 4.98 11.06 -8.70
C TRP A 48 5.81 12.08 -9.48
N GLY A 49 5.44 13.37 -9.39
CA GLY A 49 6.09 14.40 -10.19
C GLY A 49 5.95 14.08 -11.67
N ASP A 50 7.08 13.90 -12.35
CA ASP A 50 7.11 13.58 -13.79
C ASP A 50 7.08 12.07 -14.07
N SER A 51 7.10 11.24 -13.03
CA SER A 51 7.09 9.79 -13.17
C SER A 51 5.68 9.24 -13.04
N GLU A 52 5.40 8.16 -13.75
CA GLU A 52 4.14 7.45 -13.59
C GLU A 52 4.36 5.95 -13.66
N GLU A 53 3.54 5.20 -12.94
CA GLU A 53 3.55 3.75 -12.97
C GLU A 53 2.13 3.23 -12.86
N GLU A 54 1.88 2.09 -13.50
CA GLU A 54 0.56 1.47 -13.51
C GLU A 54 0.55 0.20 -12.68
N CYS A 55 -0.56 -0.03 -11.98
CA CYS A 55 -0.77 -1.27 -11.26
C CYS A 55 -2.23 -1.72 -11.39
N LYS A 56 -2.45 -2.98 -11.05
CA LYS A 56 -3.78 -3.57 -11.07
C LYS A 56 -4.04 -4.28 -9.75
N VAL A 57 -5.32 -4.45 -9.42
CA VAL A 57 -5.71 -5.21 -8.24
C VAL A 57 -5.67 -6.69 -8.57
N LEU A 58 -4.91 -7.47 -7.79
CA LEU A 58 -4.89 -8.92 -7.91
C LEU A 58 -5.98 -9.56 -7.08
N LYS A 59 -6.25 -9.01 -5.88
CA LYS A 59 -7.17 -9.60 -4.92
C LYS A 59 -7.56 -8.55 -3.90
N LYS A 60 -8.81 -8.59 -3.44
CA LYS A 60 -9.25 -7.71 -2.36
C LYS A 60 -10.42 -8.30 -1.61
N ILE A 61 -10.50 -7.95 -0.33
CA ILE A 61 -11.67 -8.19 0.51
C ILE A 61 -11.97 -6.88 1.21
N GLU A 62 -13.14 -6.31 0.95
CA GLU A 62 -13.53 -5.00 1.47
C GLU A 62 -13.33 -4.91 2.98
N ASN A 63 -12.74 -3.81 3.43
CA ASN A 63 -12.44 -3.52 4.83
C ASN A 63 -11.45 -4.50 5.46
N ASN A 64 -10.75 -5.29 4.67
CA ASN A 64 -9.78 -6.26 5.18
C ASN A 64 -8.42 -6.11 4.51
N TYR A 65 -8.36 -6.33 3.19
CA TYR A 65 -7.09 -6.17 2.49
C TYR A 65 -7.29 -5.89 1.01
N ILE A 66 -6.20 -5.39 0.38
CA ILE A 66 -6.14 -5.22 -1.07
C ILE A 66 -4.71 -5.50 -1.51
N ARG A 67 -4.58 -6.30 -2.57
CA ARG A 67 -3.29 -6.68 -3.13
C ARG A 67 -3.19 -6.12 -4.54
N TYR A 68 -2.09 -5.41 -4.80
CA TYR A 68 -1.80 -4.80 -6.10
C TYR A 68 -0.58 -5.44 -6.73
N GLN A 69 -0.49 -5.36 -8.05
CA GLN A 69 0.72 -5.73 -8.76
C GLN A 69 1.05 -4.65 -9.78
N TRP A 70 2.28 -4.18 -9.77
CA TRP A 70 2.76 -3.27 -10.81
C TRP A 70 2.70 -4.01 -12.16
N ILE A 71 2.30 -3.29 -13.23
CA ILE A 71 2.17 -3.91 -14.56
C ILE A 71 3.54 -4.45 -15.02
N GLU A 72 4.62 -3.75 -14.71
CA GLU A 72 5.97 -4.21 -15.06
C GLU A 72 6.35 -5.54 -14.38
N ASP A 73 5.68 -5.90 -13.31
CA ASP A 73 5.93 -7.13 -12.57
C ASP A 73 5.01 -8.30 -12.98
N GLU A 74 4.17 -8.10 -14.01
CA GLU A 74 3.28 -9.16 -14.47
C GLU A 74 4.09 -10.40 -14.86
N GLY A 75 3.56 -11.58 -14.48
CA GLY A 75 4.24 -12.84 -14.72
C GLY A 75 5.27 -13.21 -13.67
N THR A 76 5.53 -12.33 -12.71
CA THR A 76 6.41 -12.62 -11.57
C THR A 76 5.58 -12.87 -10.32
N GLU A 77 6.24 -13.30 -9.25
CA GLU A 77 5.58 -13.50 -7.95
C GLU A 77 5.45 -12.21 -7.14
N LYS A 78 5.97 -11.09 -7.64
CA LYS A 78 5.96 -9.82 -6.92
C LYS A 78 4.58 -9.19 -6.86
N TYR A 79 4.26 -8.58 -5.73
CA TYR A 79 3.06 -7.78 -5.51
C TYR A 79 3.32 -6.90 -4.30
N PHE A 80 2.43 -5.95 -4.04
CA PHE A 80 2.40 -5.28 -2.76
C PHE A 80 0.98 -5.34 -2.21
N GLU A 81 0.87 -5.41 -0.88
CA GLU A 81 -0.40 -5.67 -0.23
C GLU A 81 -0.58 -4.81 1.00
N PHE A 82 -1.80 -4.34 1.20
CA PHE A 82 -2.21 -3.61 2.39
C PHE A 82 -3.24 -4.48 3.12
N LEU A 83 -2.91 -4.87 4.35
CA LEU A 83 -3.78 -5.69 5.19
C LEU A 83 -4.12 -4.92 6.46
N ILE A 84 -5.40 -4.86 6.82
CA ILE A 84 -5.85 -4.27 8.08
C ILE A 84 -6.02 -5.40 9.09
N GLN A 85 -5.30 -5.27 10.20
CA GLN A 85 -5.37 -6.25 11.28
C GLN A 85 -5.94 -5.58 12.53
N THR A 86 -6.87 -6.26 13.20
CA THR A 86 -7.48 -5.77 14.43
C THR A 86 -7.02 -6.64 15.61
N ASP A 87 -6.57 -5.99 16.68
CA ASP A 87 -6.25 -6.69 17.91
C ASP A 87 -7.57 -7.06 18.61
N GLU A 88 -7.75 -8.34 18.90
CA GLU A 88 -9.01 -8.84 19.47
C GLU A 88 -9.30 -8.28 20.87
N MET A 89 -8.26 -7.98 21.63
CA MET A 89 -8.42 -7.53 23.02
C MET A 89 -8.62 -6.02 23.13
N THR A 90 -7.84 -5.23 22.37
CA THR A 90 -7.87 -3.77 22.49
C THR A 90 -8.72 -3.11 21.41
N GLN A 91 -9.03 -3.81 20.32
CA GLN A 91 -9.70 -3.29 19.14
C GLN A 91 -8.84 -2.27 18.39
N ASP A 92 -7.57 -2.17 18.72
CA ASP A 92 -6.64 -1.34 17.96
C ASP A 92 -6.38 -1.94 16.59
N ILE A 93 -6.21 -1.10 15.59
CA ILE A 93 -5.93 -1.57 14.24
C ILE A 93 -4.52 -1.24 13.82
N SER A 94 -3.97 -2.10 12.98
CA SER A 94 -2.65 -1.93 12.37
C SER A 94 -2.77 -2.13 10.87
N LEU A 95 -1.95 -1.41 10.12
CA LEU A 95 -1.76 -1.64 8.69
C LEU A 95 -0.51 -2.47 8.52
N ILE A 96 -0.66 -3.63 7.85
CA ILE A 96 0.48 -4.47 7.52
C ILE A 96 0.74 -4.35 6.03
N ILE A 97 1.92 -3.87 5.68
CA ILE A 97 2.34 -3.76 4.29
C ILE A 97 3.23 -4.95 3.95
N THR A 98 2.90 -5.67 2.88
CA THR A 98 3.73 -6.73 2.33
C THR A 98 4.33 -6.22 1.02
N ASP A 99 5.63 -6.38 0.86
CA ASP A 99 6.34 -6.01 -0.35
C ASP A 99 7.51 -6.99 -0.56
N PHE A 100 8.24 -6.82 -1.66
CA PHE A 100 9.33 -7.70 -2.03
C PHE A 100 10.57 -6.88 -2.35
N ALA A 101 11.73 -7.41 -1.98
CA ALA A 101 13.03 -6.81 -2.32
C ALA A 101 13.98 -7.91 -2.76
N GLU A 102 14.86 -7.58 -3.66
CA GLU A 102 15.86 -8.52 -4.16
C GLU A 102 17.04 -8.64 -3.21
N THR A 103 17.42 -7.52 -2.57
CA THR A 103 18.56 -7.45 -1.65
C THR A 103 18.15 -6.80 -0.34
N GLU A 104 18.98 -6.96 0.69
CA GLU A 104 18.77 -6.32 1.98
C GLU A 104 18.83 -4.80 1.85
N ASP A 105 19.73 -4.28 1.01
CA ASP A 105 19.85 -2.84 0.76
C ASP A 105 18.56 -2.28 0.14
N GLU A 106 17.99 -2.97 -0.82
CA GLU A 106 16.70 -2.58 -1.42
C GLU A 106 15.59 -2.57 -0.37
N LYS A 107 15.55 -3.58 0.49
CA LYS A 107 14.55 -3.67 1.55
C LYS A 107 14.66 -2.46 2.48
N ILE A 108 15.87 -2.07 2.84
CA ILE A 108 16.10 -0.89 3.69
C ILE A 108 15.59 0.36 3.00
N GLN A 109 15.92 0.57 1.72
CA GLN A 109 15.47 1.73 0.96
C GLN A 109 13.95 1.77 0.83
N GLU A 110 13.34 0.65 0.51
CA GLU A 110 11.88 0.55 0.39
C GLU A 110 11.20 0.82 1.72
N THR A 111 11.77 0.31 2.82
CA THR A 111 11.21 0.53 4.16
C THR A 111 11.21 2.01 4.53
N LEU A 112 12.29 2.73 4.20
CA LEU A 112 12.36 4.17 4.43
C LEU A 112 11.29 4.91 3.64
N LEU A 113 11.07 4.49 2.39
CA LEU A 113 10.02 5.09 1.56
C LEU A 113 8.64 4.79 2.12
N TRP A 114 8.37 3.55 2.53
CA TRP A 114 7.09 3.20 3.15
C TRP A 114 6.86 4.02 4.41
N ASN A 115 7.87 4.16 5.27
CA ASN A 115 7.76 4.99 6.48
C ASN A 115 7.33 6.42 6.14
N SER A 116 7.94 7.00 5.12
CA SER A 116 7.63 8.35 4.67
C SER A 116 6.19 8.46 4.15
N GLN A 117 5.76 7.48 3.38
CA GLN A 117 4.39 7.46 2.84
C GLN A 117 3.35 7.26 3.95
N ILE A 118 3.66 6.43 4.94
CA ILE A 118 2.74 6.22 6.07
C ILE A 118 2.60 7.49 6.91
N ASP A 119 3.66 8.29 7.03
CA ASP A 119 3.54 9.60 7.70
C ASP A 119 2.54 10.50 6.97
N LYS A 120 2.55 10.47 5.64
CA LYS A 120 1.57 11.21 4.83
C LYS A 120 0.16 10.66 5.03
N LEU A 121 0.02 9.33 5.10
CA LEU A 121 -1.27 8.70 5.36
C LEU A 121 -1.85 9.16 6.69
N LYS A 122 -1.03 9.16 7.74
CA LYS A 122 -1.46 9.61 9.06
C LYS A 122 -1.94 11.06 9.03
N LYS A 123 -1.21 11.93 8.35
CA LYS A 123 -1.60 13.33 8.20
C LYS A 123 -2.90 13.46 7.42
N ALA A 124 -3.08 12.68 6.37
CA ALA A 124 -4.29 12.71 5.55
C ALA A 124 -5.52 12.27 6.36
N ILE A 125 -5.35 11.34 7.29
CA ILE A 125 -6.42 10.86 8.16
C ILE A 125 -6.64 11.82 9.35
N GLY A 126 -5.65 12.62 9.70
CA GLY A 126 -5.74 13.57 10.81
C GLY A 126 -5.24 13.02 12.15
N ILE A 127 -4.27 12.13 12.09
CA ILE A 127 -3.73 11.51 13.31
C ILE A 127 -2.23 11.74 13.44
#